data_b48bdaf758641b51c92ab42e94b48e70
#
_entry.id   b48bdaf758641b51c92ab42e94b48e70
#
_cell.length_a   1.000
_cell.length_b   1.000
_cell.length_c   1.000
_cell.angle_alpha   90.00
_cell.angle_beta   90.00
_cell.angle_gamma   90.00
#
_symmetry.space_group_name_H-M   'P 1'
#
loop_
_entity.id
_entity.type
_entity.pdbx_description
1 polymer ?
#
loop_
_entity_poly.entity_id
_entity_poly.type
_entity_poly.pdbx_seq_one_letter_code
_entity_poly.pdbx_strand_id
1 'polypeptide(L)'
;MTHDFSGFDFIIQPGWNNSGPEHWQSHWQQLLGAQRVANHEWHAPQLDDWLAALDAAVDTATQPVVVIAHSLGCATVAHYAARGGNKLAGALLVAPADVERASAPAQLQPFAPLPQAALPFAARVVASDSDPFSLPLRSARMAALWQSPLHWLRDAGHVNTASG
;
A
#
# COMPACT_ATOMS: atom_id res chain seq x y z
N MET A 1 -11.27 9.70 -22.70
CA MET A 1 -12.31 9.28 -21.75
C MET A 1 -11.96 9.82 -20.37
N THR A 2 -12.78 10.69 -19.84
CA THR A 2 -12.69 11.09 -18.44
C THR A 2 -13.29 9.95 -17.61
N HIS A 3 -12.47 9.24 -16.84
CA HIS A 3 -12.99 8.28 -15.88
C HIS A 3 -13.67 9.05 -14.75
N ASP A 4 -14.95 8.74 -14.52
CA ASP A 4 -15.70 9.29 -13.40
C ASP A 4 -15.40 8.44 -12.15
N PHE A 5 -14.71 9.03 -11.19
CA PHE A 5 -14.40 8.41 -9.91
C PHE A 5 -15.29 8.91 -8.77
N SER A 6 -16.34 9.67 -9.07
CA SER A 6 -17.21 10.33 -8.07
C SER A 6 -17.96 9.35 -7.14
N GLY A 7 -18.03 8.07 -7.52
CA GLY A 7 -18.68 7.03 -6.73
C GLY A 7 -17.77 6.33 -5.70
N PHE A 8 -16.55 6.83 -5.46
CA PHE A 8 -15.58 6.23 -4.55
C PHE A 8 -14.93 7.26 -3.66
N ASP A 9 -14.64 6.86 -2.43
CA ASP A 9 -13.71 7.57 -1.55
C ASP A 9 -12.32 6.91 -1.69
N PHE A 10 -11.29 7.75 -1.87
CA PHE A 10 -9.90 7.29 -1.98
C PHE A 10 -9.14 7.56 -0.71
N ILE A 11 -8.35 6.57 -0.27
CA ILE A 11 -7.46 6.68 0.89
C ILE A 11 -6.04 6.42 0.45
N ILE A 12 -5.13 7.35 0.74
CA ILE A 12 -3.70 7.18 0.55
C ILE A 12 -3.11 6.53 1.81
N GLN A 13 -2.49 5.36 1.62
CA GLN A 13 -1.71 4.67 2.64
C GLN A 13 -0.24 4.72 2.27
N PRO A 14 0.53 5.70 2.77
CA PRO A 14 1.97 5.78 2.53
C PRO A 14 2.74 4.65 3.19
N GLY A 15 4.01 4.52 2.80
CA GLY A 15 4.96 3.62 3.41
C GLY A 15 5.78 4.26 4.52
N TRP A 16 6.91 3.61 4.83
CA TRP A 16 7.86 4.07 5.84
C TRP A 16 8.37 5.47 5.51
N ASN A 17 8.47 6.32 6.52
CA ASN A 17 8.85 7.73 6.41
C ASN A 17 7.87 8.63 5.63
N ASN A 18 6.64 8.16 5.39
CA ASN A 18 5.62 8.90 4.65
C ASN A 18 5.99 9.16 3.17
N SER A 19 5.09 9.78 2.44
CA SER A 19 5.30 10.24 1.06
C SER A 19 5.37 11.76 1.03
N GLY A 20 6.53 12.29 0.64
CA GLY A 20 6.76 13.74 0.56
C GLY A 20 5.94 14.42 -0.53
N PRO A 21 6.03 15.77 -0.64
CA PRO A 21 5.19 16.55 -1.55
C PRO A 21 5.41 16.19 -3.03
N GLU A 22 6.62 15.80 -3.41
CA GLU A 22 6.97 15.43 -4.80
C GLU A 22 6.68 13.94 -5.11
N HIS A 23 6.19 13.17 -4.15
CA HIS A 23 5.85 11.77 -4.36
C HIS A 23 4.52 11.65 -5.11
N TRP A 24 4.41 10.67 -6.01
CA TRP A 24 3.20 10.45 -6.81
C TRP A 24 1.93 10.29 -5.96
N GLN A 25 2.02 9.69 -4.76
CA GLN A 25 0.88 9.61 -3.85
C GLN A 25 0.37 10.97 -3.40
N SER A 26 1.24 11.95 -3.22
CA SER A 26 0.86 13.32 -2.86
C SER A 26 0.16 14.02 -4.03
N HIS A 27 0.62 13.81 -5.26
CA HIS A 27 -0.05 14.32 -6.46
C HIS A 27 -1.43 13.67 -6.64
N TRP A 28 -1.53 12.35 -6.47
CA TRP A 28 -2.79 11.63 -6.58
C TRP A 28 -3.77 11.98 -5.45
N GLN A 29 -3.26 12.26 -4.26
CA GLN A 29 -4.09 12.74 -3.15
C GLN A 29 -4.84 14.03 -3.55
N GLN A 30 -4.14 14.96 -4.17
CA GLN A 30 -4.74 16.21 -4.65
C GLN A 30 -5.70 15.97 -5.82
N LEU A 31 -5.28 15.17 -6.80
CA LEU A 31 -6.05 14.88 -8.01
C LEU A 31 -7.39 14.19 -7.70
N LEU A 32 -7.38 13.25 -6.76
CA LEU A 32 -8.53 12.44 -6.41
C LEU A 32 -9.34 12.99 -5.22
N GLY A 33 -8.86 14.05 -4.57
CA GLY A 33 -9.44 14.52 -3.32
C GLY A 33 -9.34 13.45 -2.21
N ALA A 34 -8.28 12.64 -2.23
CA ALA A 34 -8.14 11.50 -1.34
C ALA A 34 -7.78 11.92 0.09
N GLN A 35 -8.28 11.17 1.06
CA GLN A 35 -7.83 11.26 2.45
C GLN A 35 -6.50 10.51 2.60
N ARG A 36 -5.55 11.08 3.35
CA ARG A 36 -4.33 10.37 3.76
C ARG A 36 -4.52 9.78 5.15
N VAL A 37 -4.07 8.54 5.35
CA VAL A 37 -4.07 7.92 6.68
C VAL A 37 -3.19 8.73 7.63
N ALA A 38 -3.71 9.03 8.82
CA ALA A 38 -3.03 9.82 9.84
C ALA A 38 -2.22 8.90 10.78
N ASN A 39 -1.11 8.37 10.28
CA ASN A 39 -0.19 7.58 11.11
C ASN A 39 0.55 8.51 12.10
N HIS A 40 0.68 8.05 13.35
CA HIS A 40 1.33 8.84 14.40
C HIS A 40 2.86 8.80 14.32
N GLU A 41 3.41 7.63 13.97
CA GLU A 41 4.84 7.42 13.92
C GLU A 41 5.26 6.86 12.55
N TRP A 42 6.01 7.66 11.80
CA TRP A 42 6.45 7.31 10.46
C TRP A 42 7.82 6.62 10.42
N HIS A 43 8.69 6.87 11.44
CA HIS A 43 10.07 6.40 11.45
C HIS A 43 10.24 5.08 12.19
N ALA A 44 9.47 4.87 13.26
CA ALA A 44 9.44 3.64 14.04
C ALA A 44 8.01 3.08 14.09
N PRO A 45 7.45 2.66 12.94
CA PRO A 45 6.05 2.32 12.80
C PRO A 45 5.70 1.09 13.64
N GLN A 46 4.53 1.13 14.26
CA GLN A 46 3.92 -0.01 14.94
C GLN A 46 2.72 -0.49 14.16
N LEU A 47 2.64 -1.80 13.91
CA LEU A 47 1.58 -2.37 13.07
C LEU A 47 0.18 -2.06 13.61
N ASP A 48 -0.04 -2.21 14.92
CA ASP A 48 -1.36 -1.98 15.51
C ASP A 48 -1.81 -0.53 15.39
N ASP A 49 -0.89 0.43 15.55
CA ASP A 49 -1.18 1.86 15.38
C ASP A 49 -1.54 2.19 13.93
N TRP A 50 -0.80 1.61 12.98
CA TRP A 50 -1.06 1.82 11.55
C TRP A 50 -2.38 1.18 11.11
N LEU A 51 -2.73 0.02 11.66
CA LEU A 51 -4.01 -0.63 11.39
C LEU A 51 -5.18 0.18 11.97
N ALA A 52 -5.04 0.69 13.20
CA ALA A 52 -6.05 1.55 13.82
C ALA A 52 -6.25 2.85 13.02
N ALA A 53 -5.17 3.45 12.51
CA ALA A 53 -5.25 4.66 11.69
C ALA A 53 -5.93 4.38 10.33
N LEU A 54 -5.64 3.26 9.70
CA LEU A 54 -6.33 2.85 8.45
C LEU A 54 -7.81 2.58 8.70
N ASP A 55 -8.15 1.85 9.76
CA ASP A 55 -9.54 1.56 10.15
C ASP A 55 -10.32 2.86 10.39
N ALA A 56 -9.74 3.81 11.12
CA ALA A 56 -10.36 5.10 11.37
C ALA A 56 -10.61 5.89 10.07
N ALA A 57 -9.67 5.85 9.12
CA ALA A 57 -9.85 6.49 7.82
C ALA A 57 -10.97 5.82 7.01
N VAL A 58 -11.04 4.50 7.01
CA VAL A 58 -12.12 3.73 6.34
C VAL A 58 -13.47 4.02 6.97
N ASP A 59 -13.54 4.12 8.29
CA ASP A 59 -14.80 4.37 9.01
C ASP A 59 -15.39 5.78 8.78
N THR A 60 -14.57 6.73 8.36
CA THR A 60 -15.05 8.09 8.01
C THR A 60 -15.55 8.21 6.57
N ALA A 61 -15.33 7.19 5.74
CA ALA A 61 -15.74 7.20 4.35
C ALA A 61 -17.28 7.13 4.20
N THR A 62 -17.78 7.80 3.19
CA THR A 62 -19.21 7.85 2.86
C THR A 62 -19.56 7.07 1.59
N GLN A 63 -18.55 6.74 0.79
CA GLN A 63 -18.62 5.96 -0.43
C GLN A 63 -17.79 4.68 -0.32
N PRO A 64 -17.95 3.73 -1.24
CA PRO A 64 -17.03 2.59 -1.33
C PRO A 64 -15.56 3.03 -1.39
N VAL A 65 -14.72 2.44 -0.55
CA VAL A 65 -13.32 2.87 -0.36
C VAL A 65 -12.37 2.13 -1.27
N VAL A 66 -11.50 2.88 -1.95
CA VAL A 66 -10.33 2.34 -2.63
C VAL A 66 -9.07 2.87 -1.94
N VAL A 67 -8.24 1.94 -1.43
CA VAL A 67 -6.95 2.30 -0.82
C VAL A 67 -5.85 2.29 -1.87
N ILE A 68 -5.03 3.35 -1.88
CA ILE A 68 -3.85 3.49 -2.73
C ILE A 68 -2.62 3.42 -1.82
N ALA A 69 -2.00 2.26 -1.76
CA ALA A 69 -0.89 1.97 -0.86
C ALA A 69 0.45 1.94 -1.59
N HIS A 70 1.51 2.32 -0.90
CA HIS A 70 2.89 2.25 -1.38
C HIS A 70 3.80 1.59 -0.34
N SER A 71 4.68 0.71 -0.80
CA SER A 71 5.77 0.15 0.01
C SER A 71 5.25 -0.56 1.29
N LEU A 72 5.65 -0.13 2.48
CA LEU A 72 5.16 -0.65 3.76
C LEU A 72 3.64 -0.48 3.93
N GLY A 73 3.05 0.52 3.27
CA GLY A 73 1.60 0.69 3.22
C GLY A 73 0.87 -0.52 2.62
N CYS A 74 1.50 -1.23 1.69
CA CYS A 74 0.95 -2.47 1.13
C CYS A 74 0.91 -3.60 2.18
N ALA A 75 1.94 -3.70 3.02
CA ALA A 75 1.95 -4.62 4.16
C ALA A 75 0.82 -4.29 5.14
N THR A 76 0.59 -3.00 5.40
CA THR A 76 -0.52 -2.54 6.26
C THR A 76 -1.86 -3.02 5.72
N VAL A 77 -2.11 -2.87 4.41
CA VAL A 77 -3.36 -3.33 3.76
C VAL A 77 -3.50 -4.85 3.86
N ALA A 78 -2.43 -5.60 3.66
CA ALA A 78 -2.45 -7.06 3.78
C ALA A 78 -2.78 -7.51 5.23
N HIS A 79 -2.19 -6.86 6.24
CA HIS A 79 -2.50 -7.11 7.64
C HIS A 79 -3.93 -6.68 8.02
N TYR A 80 -4.41 -5.56 7.47
CA TYR A 80 -5.80 -5.13 7.62
C TYR A 80 -6.77 -6.23 7.17
N ALA A 81 -6.54 -6.77 5.97
CA ALA A 81 -7.34 -7.88 5.44
C ALA A 81 -7.24 -9.15 6.31
N ALA A 82 -6.03 -9.52 6.75
CA ALA A 82 -5.81 -10.71 7.58
C ALA A 82 -6.47 -10.63 8.96
N ARG A 83 -6.72 -9.42 9.47
CA ARG A 83 -7.44 -9.19 10.73
C ARG A 83 -8.96 -9.01 10.54
N GLY A 84 -9.48 -9.38 9.37
CA GLY A 84 -10.92 -9.33 9.08
C GLY A 84 -11.39 -8.03 8.46
N GLY A 85 -10.49 -7.13 8.09
CA GLY A 85 -10.82 -5.91 7.34
C GLY A 85 -11.33 -6.25 5.95
N ASN A 86 -12.63 -5.99 5.71
CA ASN A 86 -13.30 -6.33 4.45
C ASN A 86 -14.14 -5.17 3.88
N LYS A 87 -13.99 -3.98 4.45
CA LYS A 87 -14.80 -2.80 4.06
C LYS A 87 -14.28 -2.10 2.80
N LEU A 88 -13.15 -2.55 2.21
CA LEU A 88 -12.61 -1.95 1.01
C LEU A 88 -13.34 -2.45 -0.24
N ALA A 89 -13.67 -1.54 -1.14
CA ALA A 89 -14.11 -1.87 -2.49
C ALA A 89 -12.93 -2.32 -3.35
N GLY A 90 -11.73 -1.82 -3.07
CA GLY A 90 -10.53 -2.24 -3.76
C GLY A 90 -9.25 -1.66 -3.19
N ALA A 91 -8.11 -2.14 -3.68
CA ALA A 91 -6.79 -1.64 -3.32
C ALA A 91 -5.83 -1.63 -4.53
N LEU A 92 -5.07 -0.55 -4.65
CA LEU A 92 -3.90 -0.47 -5.52
C LEU A 92 -2.65 -0.55 -4.64
N LEU A 93 -1.87 -1.61 -4.85
CA LEU A 93 -0.70 -1.95 -4.02
C LEU A 93 0.56 -1.74 -4.85
N VAL A 94 1.22 -0.59 -4.66
CA VAL A 94 2.37 -0.17 -5.48
C VAL A 94 3.68 -0.43 -4.74
N ALA A 95 4.59 -1.14 -5.40
CA ALA A 95 5.92 -1.49 -4.88
C ALA A 95 5.88 -2.08 -3.46
N PRO A 96 5.13 -3.19 -3.23
CA PRO A 96 5.06 -3.79 -1.90
C PRO A 96 6.46 -4.12 -1.38
N ALA A 97 6.83 -3.59 -0.21
CA ALA A 97 8.13 -3.85 0.39
C ALA A 97 8.20 -5.28 0.95
N ASP A 98 9.30 -5.98 0.69
CA ASP A 98 9.59 -7.23 1.37
C ASP A 98 10.19 -6.94 2.75
N VAL A 99 9.33 -6.91 3.76
CA VAL A 99 9.73 -6.67 5.16
C VAL A 99 10.50 -7.85 5.77
N GLU A 100 10.49 -9.00 5.10
CA GLU A 100 11.17 -10.23 5.54
C GLU A 100 12.55 -10.41 4.88
N ARG A 101 12.98 -9.49 3.99
CA ARG A 101 14.31 -9.56 3.39
C ARG A 101 15.41 -9.38 4.45
N ALA A 102 16.57 -10.05 4.26
CA ALA A 102 17.65 -10.00 5.22
C ALA A 102 18.17 -8.58 5.52
N SER A 103 18.06 -7.67 4.55
CA SER A 103 18.46 -6.27 4.67
C SER A 103 17.34 -5.34 5.16
N ALA A 104 16.19 -5.87 5.57
CA ALA A 104 15.11 -5.04 6.06
C ALA A 104 15.52 -4.30 7.35
N PRO A 105 15.26 -2.98 7.44
CA PRO A 105 15.49 -2.24 8.67
C PRO A 105 14.73 -2.86 9.85
N ALA A 106 15.33 -2.85 11.04
CA ALA A 106 14.70 -3.41 12.24
C ALA A 106 13.35 -2.76 12.56
N GLN A 107 13.16 -1.49 12.20
CA GLN A 107 11.92 -0.75 12.36
C GLN A 107 10.73 -1.37 11.61
N LEU A 108 10.98 -2.18 10.57
CA LEU A 108 9.93 -2.83 9.78
C LEU A 108 9.52 -4.21 10.35
N GLN A 109 10.24 -4.73 11.33
CA GLN A 109 9.95 -6.03 11.96
C GLN A 109 8.52 -6.18 12.49
N PRO A 110 7.85 -5.14 13.04
CA PRO A 110 6.46 -5.27 13.46
C PRO A 110 5.50 -5.70 12.35
N PHE A 111 5.87 -5.52 11.06
CA PHE A 111 5.05 -5.89 9.91
C PHE A 111 5.37 -7.29 9.34
N ALA A 112 6.35 -7.98 9.89
CA ALA A 112 6.68 -9.35 9.53
C ALA A 112 6.02 -10.36 10.50
N PRO A 113 5.63 -11.57 10.03
CA PRO A 113 5.63 -11.99 8.63
C PRO A 113 4.48 -11.36 7.84
N LEU A 114 4.65 -11.20 6.52
CA LEU A 114 3.56 -10.74 5.65
C LEU A 114 2.44 -11.79 5.58
N PRO A 115 1.17 -11.38 5.70
CA PRO A 115 0.04 -12.29 5.49
C PRO A 115 0.06 -12.90 4.09
N GLN A 116 -0.24 -14.20 4.01
CA GLN A 116 -0.18 -14.99 2.79
C GLN A 116 -1.56 -15.37 2.25
N ALA A 117 -2.63 -14.92 2.89
CA ALA A 117 -3.99 -15.19 2.45
C ALA A 117 -4.42 -14.27 1.30
N ALA A 118 -5.34 -14.76 0.46
CA ALA A 118 -6.00 -13.95 -0.54
C ALA A 118 -6.67 -12.73 0.09
N LEU A 119 -6.60 -11.58 -0.59
CA LEU A 119 -7.30 -10.39 -0.14
C LEU A 119 -8.83 -10.56 -0.37
N PRO A 120 -9.68 -10.13 0.58
CA PRO A 120 -11.13 -10.29 0.48
C PRO A 120 -11.81 -9.24 -0.41
N PHE A 121 -11.04 -8.41 -1.10
CA PHE A 121 -11.48 -7.35 -1.99
C PHE A 121 -10.66 -7.33 -3.27
N ALA A 122 -11.15 -6.69 -4.32
CA ALA A 122 -10.42 -6.51 -5.55
C ALA A 122 -9.12 -5.74 -5.30
N ALA A 123 -8.00 -6.24 -5.81
CA ALA A 123 -6.72 -5.57 -5.67
C ALA A 123 -5.87 -5.72 -6.93
N ARG A 124 -4.94 -4.79 -7.12
CA ARG A 124 -3.91 -4.88 -8.16
C ARG A 124 -2.57 -4.54 -7.54
N VAL A 125 -1.59 -5.39 -7.81
CA VAL A 125 -0.19 -5.13 -7.46
C VAL A 125 0.51 -4.49 -8.64
N VAL A 126 1.26 -3.42 -8.39
CA VAL A 126 2.19 -2.80 -9.34
C VAL A 126 3.58 -2.93 -8.76
N ALA A 127 4.50 -3.56 -9.47
CA ALA A 127 5.87 -3.78 -9.02
C ALA A 127 6.88 -3.39 -10.10
N SER A 128 8.08 -3.02 -9.68
CA SER A 128 9.20 -2.75 -10.58
C SER A 128 10.18 -3.91 -10.59
N ASP A 129 10.74 -4.22 -11.76
CA ASP A 129 11.76 -5.26 -11.92
C ASP A 129 13.13 -4.86 -11.35
N SER A 130 13.32 -3.59 -10.98
CA SER A 130 14.54 -3.04 -10.40
C SER A 130 14.36 -2.53 -8.95
N ASP A 131 13.29 -2.93 -8.26
CA ASP A 131 13.02 -2.48 -6.90
C ASP A 131 14.07 -3.06 -5.91
N PRO A 132 14.86 -2.21 -5.22
CA PRO A 132 15.86 -2.68 -4.28
C PRO A 132 15.27 -3.24 -2.98
N PHE A 133 13.99 -3.02 -2.70
CA PHE A 133 13.33 -3.43 -1.48
C PHE A 133 12.40 -4.64 -1.64
N SER A 134 12.25 -5.13 -2.87
CA SER A 134 11.54 -6.37 -3.16
C SER A 134 11.98 -6.96 -4.50
N LEU A 135 12.69 -8.06 -4.44
CA LEU A 135 13.13 -8.75 -5.67
C LEU A 135 11.92 -9.19 -6.52
N PRO A 136 12.05 -9.26 -7.86
CA PRO A 136 10.95 -9.60 -8.75
C PRO A 136 10.20 -10.89 -8.37
N LEU A 137 10.94 -11.94 -8.01
CA LEU A 137 10.33 -13.20 -7.57
C LEU A 137 9.49 -13.03 -6.29
N ARG A 138 9.93 -12.18 -5.38
CA ARG A 138 9.21 -11.91 -4.14
C ARG A 138 7.93 -11.11 -4.41
N SER A 139 8.01 -10.09 -5.25
CA SER A 139 6.85 -9.31 -5.68
C SER A 139 5.80 -10.18 -6.40
N ALA A 140 6.25 -11.06 -7.30
CA ALA A 140 5.37 -12.02 -7.97
C ALA A 140 4.70 -12.98 -6.98
N ARG A 141 5.45 -13.46 -5.98
CA ARG A 141 4.91 -14.34 -4.93
C ARG A 141 3.87 -13.64 -4.07
N MET A 142 4.12 -12.40 -3.64
CA MET A 142 3.13 -11.61 -2.91
C MET A 142 1.82 -11.46 -3.70
N ALA A 143 1.92 -11.04 -4.96
CA ALA A 143 0.75 -10.88 -5.82
C ALA A 143 -0.04 -12.19 -5.97
N ALA A 144 0.65 -13.32 -6.16
CA ALA A 144 0.02 -14.63 -6.28
C ALA A 144 -0.69 -15.06 -4.99
N LEU A 145 -0.06 -14.90 -3.84
CA LEU A 145 -0.64 -15.24 -2.52
C LEU A 145 -1.87 -14.39 -2.21
N TRP A 146 -1.81 -13.10 -2.55
CA TRP A 146 -2.93 -12.17 -2.38
C TRP A 146 -4.01 -12.31 -3.45
N GLN A 147 -3.80 -13.19 -4.43
CA GLN A 147 -4.68 -13.39 -5.60
C GLN A 147 -4.96 -12.09 -6.34
N SER A 148 -3.94 -11.26 -6.47
CA SER A 148 -4.03 -9.94 -7.10
C SER A 148 -3.28 -9.92 -8.42
N PRO A 149 -3.90 -9.47 -9.53
CA PRO A 149 -3.19 -9.28 -10.78
C PRO A 149 -1.96 -8.39 -10.61
N LEU A 150 -0.84 -8.77 -11.24
CA LEU A 150 0.42 -8.07 -11.16
C LEU A 150 0.70 -7.31 -12.46
N HIS A 151 1.02 -6.03 -12.32
CA HIS A 151 1.52 -5.18 -13.40
C HIS A 151 2.99 -4.84 -13.15
N TRP A 152 3.84 -5.10 -14.14
CA TRP A 152 5.26 -4.81 -14.07
C TRP A 152 5.58 -3.44 -14.67
N LEU A 153 6.36 -2.66 -13.92
CA LEU A 153 7.06 -1.49 -14.43
C LEU A 153 8.52 -1.87 -14.70
N ARG A 154 9.07 -1.36 -15.80
CA ARG A 154 10.47 -1.59 -16.14
C ARG A 154 11.32 -0.48 -15.56
N ASP A 155 12.38 -0.88 -14.86
CA ASP A 155 13.42 0.02 -14.33
C ASP A 155 12.87 1.24 -13.56
N ALA A 156 11.80 1.04 -12.81
CA ALA A 156 11.14 2.09 -12.05
C ALA A 156 11.59 2.16 -10.59
N GLY A 157 12.65 1.43 -10.20
CA GLY A 157 13.16 1.42 -8.84
C GLY A 157 12.07 1.08 -7.84
N HIS A 158 11.98 1.82 -6.73
CA HIS A 158 10.96 1.62 -5.70
C HIS A 158 9.66 2.40 -5.99
N VAL A 159 9.46 2.86 -7.21
CA VAL A 159 8.29 3.66 -7.61
C VAL A 159 8.04 4.81 -6.63
N ASN A 160 9.07 5.57 -6.35
CA ASN A 160 9.05 6.72 -5.45
C ASN A 160 9.56 7.98 -6.17
N THR A 161 9.81 9.06 -5.44
CA THR A 161 10.29 10.34 -6.01
C THR A 161 11.56 10.17 -6.85
N ALA A 162 12.46 9.24 -6.47
CA ALA A 162 13.69 8.97 -7.22
C ALA A 162 13.46 8.26 -8.56
N SER A 163 12.28 7.75 -8.80
CA SER A 163 11.93 7.03 -10.05
C SER A 163 11.53 7.98 -11.20
N GLY A 164 11.31 9.23 -10.93
CA GLY A 164 10.90 10.26 -11.90
C GLY A 164 9.42 10.52 -11.91
#